data_996848ebc4dd217a696c314bfbfb6f00
#
_entry.id   996848ebc4dd217a696c314bfbfb6f00
#
_cell.length_a   1.000
_cell.length_b   1.000
_cell.length_c   1.000
_cell.angle_alpha   90.00
_cell.angle_beta   90.00
_cell.angle_gamma   90.00
#
_symmetry.space_group_name_H-M   'P 1'
#
loop_
_entity.id
_entity.type
_entity.pdbx_description
1 polymer ?
#
loop_
_entity_poly.entity_id
_entity_poly.type
_entity_poly.pdbx_seq_one_letter_code
_entity_poly.pdbx_strand_id
1 'polypeptide(L)'
;MAGMNRSMEKSRKKTNRLDRSRKLNGFLAVAGLVTAASLGICTIVAVWGFPAPIQAQIDIQPDKNARTGTLHAGEIQEVAAGDFWVVMNQLPTMEEGSRDCNIEYENPSTNHYSARVSLYSKEDGKLLGNTRRVDPGNYVETIPLKKQQLPGEYPVTVMLELFEEKTPVGNLSIDITLRVLEEKQ
;
A
#
# COMPACT_ATOMS: atom_id res chain seq x y z
N MET A 1 8.64 -15.19 -77.14
CA MET A 1 7.74 -15.33 -75.95
C MET A 1 8.44 -15.44 -74.60
N ALA A 2 9.75 -15.56 -74.45
CA ALA A 2 10.48 -15.72 -73.19
C ALA A 2 10.76 -14.43 -72.37
N GLY A 3 10.73 -13.29 -73.01
CA GLY A 3 11.06 -12.01 -72.33
C GLY A 3 9.94 -11.43 -71.40
N MET A 4 8.70 -11.67 -71.75
CA MET A 4 7.55 -11.11 -71.04
C MET A 4 7.27 -11.81 -69.68
N ASN A 5 7.63 -13.06 -69.55
CA ASN A 5 7.43 -13.82 -68.33
C ASN A 5 8.44 -13.48 -67.21
N ARG A 6 9.69 -13.09 -67.57
CA ARG A 6 10.73 -12.66 -66.63
C ARG A 6 10.42 -11.28 -65.99
N SER A 7 9.77 -10.37 -66.75
CA SER A 7 9.38 -9.06 -66.26
C SER A 7 8.28 -9.11 -65.21
N MET A 8 7.28 -9.98 -65.42
CA MET A 8 6.17 -10.16 -64.48
C MET A 8 6.63 -10.86 -63.17
N GLU A 9 7.56 -11.78 -63.27
CA GLU A 9 8.09 -12.47 -62.07
C GLU A 9 8.95 -11.53 -61.20
N LYS A 10 9.76 -10.65 -61.82
CA LYS A 10 10.49 -9.62 -61.07
C LYS A 10 9.60 -8.59 -60.40
N SER A 11 8.48 -8.21 -61.02
CA SER A 11 7.52 -7.29 -60.44
C SER A 11 6.80 -7.89 -59.24
N ARG A 12 6.40 -9.19 -59.36
CA ARG A 12 5.72 -9.93 -58.27
C ARG A 12 6.65 -10.15 -57.07
N LYS A 13 7.94 -10.41 -57.28
CA LYS A 13 8.92 -10.55 -56.17
C LYS A 13 9.20 -9.20 -55.49
N LYS A 14 9.16 -8.11 -56.21
CA LYS A 14 9.37 -6.76 -55.63
C LYS A 14 8.19 -6.29 -54.80
N THR A 15 6.95 -6.52 -55.22
CA THR A 15 5.76 -6.21 -54.45
C THR A 15 5.66 -7.05 -53.15
N ASN A 16 5.93 -8.32 -53.23
CA ASN A 16 5.92 -9.20 -52.01
C ASN A 16 7.01 -8.84 -51.01
N ARG A 17 8.14 -8.31 -51.44
CA ARG A 17 9.24 -7.84 -50.58
C ARG A 17 8.86 -6.55 -49.83
N LEU A 18 8.20 -5.61 -50.55
CA LEU A 18 7.73 -4.34 -49.97
C LEU A 18 6.58 -4.54 -48.95
N ASP A 19 5.68 -5.48 -49.24
CA ASP A 19 4.56 -5.79 -48.34
C ASP A 19 5.06 -6.51 -47.07
N ARG A 20 6.04 -7.39 -47.19
CA ARG A 20 6.67 -8.02 -46.04
C ARG A 20 7.44 -7.05 -45.13
N SER A 21 8.14 -6.06 -45.72
CA SER A 21 8.82 -5.05 -44.92
C SER A 21 7.87 -4.09 -44.21
N ARG A 22 6.76 -3.73 -44.88
CA ARG A 22 5.71 -2.92 -44.24
C ARG A 22 5.04 -3.63 -43.04
N LYS A 23 4.76 -4.92 -43.17
CA LYS A 23 4.20 -5.73 -42.07
C LYS A 23 5.20 -5.89 -40.92
N LEU A 24 6.48 -6.09 -41.24
CA LEU A 24 7.53 -6.18 -40.22
C LEU A 24 7.75 -4.87 -39.47
N ASN A 25 7.78 -3.74 -40.19
CA ASN A 25 7.91 -2.42 -39.59
C ASN A 25 6.69 -2.03 -38.74
N GLY A 26 5.47 -2.41 -39.16
CA GLY A 26 4.26 -2.23 -38.38
C GLY A 26 4.29 -3.04 -37.09
N PHE A 27 4.73 -4.32 -37.17
CA PHE A 27 4.85 -5.17 -36.00
C PHE A 27 5.91 -4.66 -35.00
N LEU A 28 7.05 -4.20 -35.48
CA LEU A 28 8.10 -3.60 -34.64
C LEU A 28 7.65 -2.28 -34.00
N ALA A 29 6.87 -1.47 -34.71
CA ALA A 29 6.32 -0.22 -34.17
C ALA A 29 5.29 -0.50 -33.05
N VAL A 30 4.42 -1.50 -33.23
CA VAL A 30 3.45 -1.90 -32.19
C VAL A 30 4.16 -2.51 -30.99
N ALA A 31 5.14 -3.39 -31.20
CA ALA A 31 5.93 -3.96 -30.12
C ALA A 31 6.71 -2.88 -29.34
N GLY A 32 7.28 -1.90 -30.04
CA GLY A 32 7.94 -0.75 -29.40
C GLY A 32 7.00 0.12 -28.56
N LEU A 33 5.77 0.34 -29.03
CA LEU A 33 4.75 1.11 -28.32
C LEU A 33 4.29 0.40 -27.04
N VAL A 34 4.08 -0.93 -27.10
CA VAL A 34 3.67 -1.73 -25.93
C VAL A 34 4.78 -1.77 -24.88
N THR A 35 6.04 -1.94 -25.29
CA THR A 35 7.17 -1.91 -24.36
C THR A 35 7.39 -0.54 -23.71
N ALA A 36 7.26 0.53 -24.48
CA ALA A 36 7.37 1.90 -23.94
C ALA A 36 6.24 2.20 -22.94
N ALA A 37 5.02 1.77 -23.22
CA ALA A 37 3.87 1.94 -22.32
C ALA A 37 4.06 1.14 -21.03
N SER A 38 4.54 -0.12 -21.10
CA SER A 38 4.76 -0.95 -19.91
C SER A 38 5.90 -0.41 -19.03
N LEU A 39 6.99 0.08 -19.63
CA LEU A 39 8.06 0.74 -18.88
C LEU A 39 7.60 2.06 -18.25
N GLY A 40 6.73 2.82 -18.92
CA GLY A 40 6.14 4.04 -18.38
C GLY A 40 5.27 3.76 -17.16
N ILE A 41 4.44 2.74 -17.19
CA ILE A 41 3.59 2.33 -16.06
C ILE A 41 4.46 1.87 -14.88
N CYS A 42 5.49 1.05 -15.12
CA CYS A 42 6.41 0.61 -14.07
C CYS A 42 7.14 1.79 -13.40
N THR A 43 7.55 2.81 -14.18
CA THR A 43 8.22 3.99 -13.64
C THR A 43 7.28 4.86 -12.81
N ILE A 44 6.03 5.02 -13.23
CA ILE A 44 5.01 5.76 -12.48
C ILE A 44 4.76 5.08 -11.13
N VAL A 45 4.57 3.77 -11.11
CA VAL A 45 4.35 3.01 -9.87
C VAL A 45 5.58 3.09 -8.95
N ALA A 46 6.79 3.04 -9.49
CA ALA A 46 8.02 3.14 -8.70
C ALA A 46 8.22 4.53 -8.07
N VAL A 47 7.80 5.61 -8.74
CA VAL A 47 7.99 6.99 -8.27
C VAL A 47 6.81 7.48 -7.44
N TRP A 48 5.58 7.14 -7.83
CA TRP A 48 4.34 7.68 -7.24
C TRP A 48 3.59 6.68 -6.35
N GLY A 49 4.04 5.42 -6.31
CA GLY A 49 3.33 4.33 -5.63
C GLY A 49 2.12 3.82 -6.44
N PHE A 50 1.36 2.94 -5.84
CA PHE A 50 0.15 2.41 -6.47
C PHE A 50 -0.94 3.48 -6.53
N PRO A 51 -1.77 3.51 -7.58
CA PRO A 51 -2.99 4.33 -7.61
C PRO A 51 -3.86 4.08 -6.38
N ALA A 52 -4.52 5.14 -5.88
CA ALA A 52 -5.33 5.08 -4.67
C ALA A 52 -6.33 3.90 -4.59
N PRO A 53 -7.03 3.50 -5.67
CA PRO A 53 -7.91 2.32 -5.63
C PRO A 53 -7.17 1.01 -5.38
N ILE A 54 -5.96 0.84 -5.93
CA ILE A 54 -5.14 -0.36 -5.73
C ILE A 54 -4.58 -0.36 -4.30
N GLN A 55 -4.12 0.77 -3.80
CA GLN A 55 -3.66 0.90 -2.43
C GLN A 55 -4.77 0.58 -1.43
N ALA A 56 -5.99 1.10 -1.65
CA ALA A 56 -7.15 0.79 -0.82
C ALA A 56 -7.46 -0.71 -0.78
N GLN A 57 -7.37 -1.41 -1.92
CA GLN A 57 -7.54 -2.87 -1.96
C GLN A 57 -6.42 -3.63 -1.24
N ILE A 58 -5.19 -3.15 -1.30
CA ILE A 58 -4.06 -3.75 -0.56
C ILE A 58 -4.25 -3.56 0.94
N ASP A 59 -4.70 -2.39 1.36
CA ASP A 59 -4.88 -2.05 2.77
C ASP A 59 -6.02 -2.83 3.45
N ILE A 60 -6.98 -3.36 2.67
CA ILE A 60 -8.04 -4.27 3.16
C ILE A 60 -7.51 -5.70 3.39
N GLN A 61 -6.37 -6.08 2.81
CA GLN A 61 -5.76 -7.37 3.09
C GLN A 61 -5.25 -7.42 4.53
N PRO A 62 -5.22 -8.60 5.17
CA PRO A 62 -4.63 -8.75 6.49
C PRO A 62 -3.22 -8.17 6.55
N ASP A 63 -2.88 -7.53 7.66
CA ASP A 63 -1.53 -7.01 7.87
C ASP A 63 -0.54 -8.16 8.00
N LYS A 64 0.55 -8.10 7.24
CA LYS A 64 1.59 -9.14 7.23
C LYS A 64 2.40 -9.20 8.52
N ASN A 65 2.42 -8.11 9.29
CA ASN A 65 3.10 -8.01 10.58
C ASN A 65 2.16 -8.30 11.75
N ALA A 66 0.85 -8.49 11.49
CA ALA A 66 -0.10 -8.87 12.52
C ALA A 66 0.23 -10.28 13.04
N ARG A 67 0.17 -10.43 14.35
CA ARG A 67 0.39 -11.70 15.07
C ARG A 67 -0.84 -12.03 15.89
N THR A 68 -1.16 -13.31 16.00
CA THR A 68 -2.25 -13.78 16.86
C THR A 68 -1.83 -13.74 18.33
N GLY A 69 -2.71 -13.23 19.18
CA GLY A 69 -2.50 -13.15 20.62
C GLY A 69 -2.78 -11.76 21.17
N THR A 70 -2.24 -11.49 22.36
CA THR A 70 -2.36 -10.22 23.07
C THR A 70 -0.98 -9.70 23.50
N LEU A 71 -0.79 -8.38 23.45
CA LEU A 71 0.38 -7.70 24.00
C LEU A 71 0.15 -7.25 25.45
N HIS A 72 -1.10 -6.99 25.79
CA HIS A 72 -1.48 -6.40 27.07
C HIS A 72 -2.17 -7.46 27.91
N ALA A 73 -1.51 -7.88 28.98
CA ALA A 73 -2.13 -8.74 29.97
C ALA A 73 -3.22 -7.95 30.72
N GLY A 74 -4.47 -8.25 30.46
CA GLY A 74 -5.63 -7.60 31.05
C GLY A 74 -6.83 -8.52 31.08
N GLU A 75 -7.89 -8.09 31.76
CA GLU A 75 -9.17 -8.79 31.73
C GLU A 75 -9.77 -8.67 30.33
N ILE A 76 -10.30 -9.79 29.82
CA ILE A 76 -11.06 -9.79 28.58
C ILE A 76 -12.39 -9.06 28.84
N GLN A 77 -12.58 -7.94 28.17
CA GLN A 77 -13.81 -7.17 28.24
C GLN A 77 -14.75 -7.65 27.14
N GLU A 78 -15.99 -7.98 27.51
CA GLU A 78 -17.05 -8.24 26.54
C GLU A 78 -17.41 -6.97 25.81
N VAL A 79 -17.49 -7.03 24.47
CA VAL A 79 -17.84 -5.92 23.60
C VAL A 79 -19.21 -6.15 23.01
N ALA A 80 -20.14 -5.21 23.25
CA ALA A 80 -21.48 -5.30 22.69
C ALA A 80 -21.48 -5.13 21.15
N ALA A 81 -22.50 -5.67 20.51
CA ALA A 81 -22.65 -5.48 19.06
C ALA A 81 -22.78 -3.99 18.72
N GLY A 82 -21.93 -3.50 17.83
CA GLY A 82 -21.86 -2.09 17.43
C GLY A 82 -20.80 -1.27 18.20
N ASP A 83 -20.29 -1.80 19.32
CA ASP A 83 -19.17 -1.18 20.03
C ASP A 83 -17.82 -1.69 19.51
N PHE A 84 -16.77 -0.95 19.83
CA PHE A 84 -15.40 -1.30 19.48
C PHE A 84 -14.44 -0.93 20.62
N TRP A 85 -13.70 -1.90 21.12
CA TRP A 85 -12.70 -1.67 22.15
C TRP A 85 -11.32 -1.47 21.55
N VAL A 86 -10.71 -0.32 21.87
CA VAL A 86 -9.38 0.04 21.37
C VAL A 86 -8.33 -0.21 22.45
N VAL A 87 -7.33 -1.01 22.11
CA VAL A 87 -6.15 -1.25 22.97
C VAL A 87 -4.91 -0.82 22.17
N MET A 88 -4.19 0.18 22.67
CA MET A 88 -3.00 0.71 22.02
C MET A 88 -2.13 1.53 22.96
N ASN A 89 -0.86 1.68 22.60
CA ASN A 89 0.04 2.60 23.27
C ASN A 89 -0.33 4.05 22.93
N GLN A 90 -0.69 4.86 23.92
CA GLN A 90 -1.06 6.26 23.74
C GLN A 90 0.14 7.22 23.71
N LEU A 91 1.33 6.74 24.05
CA LEU A 91 2.60 7.46 23.96
C LEU A 91 3.64 6.62 23.21
N PRO A 92 3.39 6.30 21.93
CA PRO A 92 4.31 5.50 21.17
C PRO A 92 5.66 6.22 21.08
N THR A 93 6.72 5.44 21.25
CA THR A 93 8.09 5.93 21.18
C THR A 93 8.84 5.27 20.03
N MET A 94 9.82 5.96 19.49
CA MET A 94 10.77 5.43 18.52
C MET A 94 12.13 6.11 18.71
N GLU A 95 13.18 5.48 18.26
CA GLU A 95 14.53 6.04 18.27
C GLU A 95 14.77 6.88 17.03
N GLU A 96 15.63 7.89 17.15
CA GLU A 96 16.11 8.67 16.02
C GLU A 96 16.72 7.74 14.95
N GLY A 97 16.46 8.06 13.68
CA GLY A 97 16.89 7.23 12.56
C GLY A 97 16.03 6.00 12.30
N SER A 98 15.20 5.57 13.26
CA SER A 98 14.20 4.52 13.05
C SER A 98 13.00 5.04 12.28
N ARG A 99 12.24 4.09 11.73
CA ARG A 99 10.91 4.34 11.14
C ARG A 99 9.82 3.52 11.82
N ASP A 100 10.18 2.69 12.77
CA ASP A 100 9.25 1.78 13.44
C ASP A 100 8.65 2.46 14.68
N CYS A 101 7.41 2.93 14.54
CA CYS A 101 6.64 3.55 15.59
C CYS A 101 5.99 2.47 16.46
N ASN A 102 6.33 2.43 17.75
CA ASN A 102 5.85 1.45 18.72
C ASN A 102 4.41 1.77 19.16
N ILE A 103 3.43 1.47 18.29
CA ILE A 103 2.01 1.74 18.53
C ILE A 103 1.34 0.68 19.41
N GLU A 104 1.86 -0.54 19.45
CA GLU A 104 1.32 -1.66 20.22
C GLU A 104 -0.20 -1.78 20.11
N TYR A 105 -0.72 -1.72 18.88
CA TYR A 105 -2.14 -1.83 18.63
C TYR A 105 -2.58 -3.29 18.72
N GLU A 106 -3.59 -3.52 19.53
CA GLU A 106 -4.27 -4.80 19.66
C GLU A 106 -5.75 -4.66 19.28
N ASN A 107 -6.24 -5.59 18.47
CA ASN A 107 -7.65 -5.79 18.21
C ASN A 107 -8.13 -7.00 19.03
N PRO A 108 -8.70 -6.79 20.22
CA PRO A 108 -9.13 -7.89 21.10
C PRO A 108 -10.07 -8.86 20.39
N SER A 109 -10.01 -10.14 20.79
CA SER A 109 -10.82 -11.20 20.18
C SER A 109 -12.33 -11.03 20.40
N THR A 110 -12.73 -10.19 21.37
CA THR A 110 -14.13 -9.84 21.64
C THR A 110 -14.69 -8.75 20.75
N ASN A 111 -13.84 -8.04 19.97
CA ASN A 111 -14.30 -7.12 18.95
C ASN A 111 -14.95 -7.86 17.78
N HIS A 112 -15.97 -7.24 17.18
CA HIS A 112 -16.70 -7.80 16.03
C HIS A 112 -16.18 -7.32 14.68
N TYR A 113 -15.32 -6.30 14.66
CA TYR A 113 -14.81 -5.67 13.45
C TYR A 113 -13.30 -5.79 13.34
N SER A 114 -12.82 -5.96 12.13
CA SER A 114 -11.41 -5.72 11.81
C SER A 114 -11.12 -4.23 11.76
N ALA A 115 -9.88 -3.81 11.97
CA ALA A 115 -9.52 -2.40 11.91
C ALA A 115 -8.23 -2.16 11.12
N ARG A 116 -8.16 -1.00 10.46
CA ARG A 116 -6.93 -0.43 9.90
C ARG A 116 -6.57 0.79 10.72
N VAL A 117 -5.34 0.86 11.19
CA VAL A 117 -4.82 1.95 11.98
C VAL A 117 -3.98 2.87 11.09
N SER A 118 -4.29 4.16 11.07
CA SER A 118 -3.57 5.17 10.30
C SER A 118 -3.15 6.32 11.23
N LEU A 119 -1.89 6.74 11.13
CA LEU A 119 -1.31 7.83 11.92
C LEU A 119 -1.23 9.09 11.07
N TYR A 120 -1.86 10.17 11.49
CA TYR A 120 -1.83 11.46 10.81
C TYR A 120 -1.18 12.52 11.69
N SER A 121 -0.27 13.30 11.12
CA SER A 121 0.26 14.50 11.78
C SER A 121 -0.88 15.50 12.02
N LYS A 122 -1.03 15.99 13.24
CA LYS A 122 -2.01 17.06 13.55
C LYS A 122 -1.57 18.41 13.02
N GLU A 123 -0.29 18.59 12.75
CA GLU A 123 0.26 19.85 12.28
C GLU A 123 -0.13 20.14 10.83
N ASP A 124 -0.06 19.14 9.95
CA ASP A 124 -0.28 19.32 8.50
C ASP A 124 -1.24 18.30 7.88
N GLY A 125 -1.85 17.43 8.70
CA GLY A 125 -2.82 16.42 8.28
C GLY A 125 -2.24 15.30 7.42
N LYS A 126 -0.90 15.20 7.28
CA LYS A 126 -0.28 14.19 6.45
C LYS A 126 -0.26 12.82 7.10
N LEU A 127 -0.47 11.80 6.30
CA LEU A 127 -0.34 10.40 6.71
C LEU A 127 1.13 10.06 6.99
N LEU A 128 1.44 9.77 8.25
CA LEU A 128 2.76 9.37 8.71
C LEU A 128 3.04 7.88 8.45
N GLY A 129 2.07 7.02 8.69
CA GLY A 129 2.15 5.58 8.50
C GLY A 129 0.81 4.92 8.74
N ASN A 130 0.66 3.66 8.32
CA ASN A 130 -0.55 2.90 8.56
C ASN A 130 -0.27 1.40 8.58
N THR A 131 -1.15 0.64 9.25
CA THR A 131 -1.26 -0.81 9.10
C THR A 131 -2.07 -1.15 7.85
N ARG A 132 -2.10 -2.43 7.51
CA ARG A 132 -3.23 -3.03 6.80
C ARG A 132 -4.31 -3.42 7.81
N ARG A 133 -5.27 -4.23 7.39
CA ARG A 133 -6.33 -4.73 8.25
C ARG A 133 -5.78 -5.65 9.34
N VAL A 134 -6.14 -5.38 10.57
CA VAL A 134 -5.86 -6.21 11.75
C VAL A 134 -7.17 -6.83 12.21
N ASP A 135 -7.26 -8.14 12.14
CA ASP A 135 -8.47 -8.89 12.48
C ASP A 135 -8.59 -9.07 14.01
N PRO A 136 -9.79 -9.32 14.57
CA PRO A 136 -9.96 -9.62 15.99
C PRO A 136 -9.06 -10.78 16.45
N GLY A 137 -8.50 -10.65 17.65
CA GLY A 137 -7.55 -11.61 18.23
C GLY A 137 -6.11 -11.47 17.69
N ASN A 138 -5.81 -10.40 16.95
CA ASN A 138 -4.48 -10.10 16.45
C ASN A 138 -3.99 -8.73 16.93
N TYR A 139 -2.67 -8.56 16.91
CA TYR A 139 -2.01 -7.32 17.26
C TYR A 139 -0.90 -6.96 16.27
N VAL A 140 -0.48 -5.70 16.26
CA VAL A 140 0.73 -5.20 15.61
C VAL A 140 1.55 -4.38 16.63
N GLU A 141 2.84 -4.68 16.75
CA GLU A 141 3.72 -3.96 17.67
C GLU A 141 4.10 -2.59 17.14
N THR A 142 4.43 -2.51 15.84
CA THR A 142 4.94 -1.29 15.24
C THR A 142 4.24 -0.94 13.94
N ILE A 143 4.17 0.36 13.64
CA ILE A 143 3.76 0.89 12.33
C ILE A 143 4.98 1.54 11.68
N PRO A 144 5.38 1.10 10.47
CA PRO A 144 6.45 1.75 9.74
C PRO A 144 6.03 3.13 9.23
N LEU A 145 6.71 4.18 9.67
CA LEU A 145 6.47 5.54 9.18
C LEU A 145 7.01 5.72 7.76
N LYS A 146 6.36 6.55 6.97
CA LYS A 146 6.78 6.88 5.60
C LYS A 146 8.11 7.61 5.55
N LYS A 147 8.41 8.40 6.59
CA LYS A 147 9.65 9.17 6.74
C LYS A 147 10.16 9.06 8.16
N GLN A 148 11.48 9.17 8.32
CA GLN A 148 12.11 9.37 9.61
C GLN A 148 11.66 10.70 10.20
N GLN A 149 11.56 10.75 11.53
CA GLN A 149 11.26 11.95 12.29
C GLN A 149 12.50 12.36 13.07
N LEU A 150 12.68 13.64 13.29
CA LEU A 150 13.71 14.17 14.17
C LEU A 150 13.33 13.94 15.65
N PRO A 151 14.27 13.97 16.58
CA PRO A 151 13.96 13.94 18.02
C PRO A 151 12.94 15.01 18.41
N GLY A 152 11.94 14.63 19.23
CA GLY A 152 10.89 15.52 19.66
C GLY A 152 9.56 14.83 19.93
N GLU A 153 8.54 15.62 20.25
CA GLU A 153 7.17 15.17 20.47
C GLU A 153 6.26 15.71 19.35
N TYR A 154 5.47 14.81 18.78
CA TYR A 154 4.61 15.10 17.64
C TYR A 154 3.16 14.78 17.99
N PRO A 155 2.24 15.77 17.96
CA PRO A 155 0.83 15.50 18.10
C PRO A 155 0.31 14.75 16.87
N VAL A 156 -0.33 13.60 17.08
CA VAL A 156 -0.79 12.68 16.05
C VAL A 156 -2.25 12.34 16.29
N THR A 157 -3.04 12.31 15.22
CA THR A 157 -4.36 11.70 15.21
C THR A 157 -4.25 10.29 14.66
N VAL A 158 -4.62 9.31 15.46
CA VAL A 158 -4.82 7.92 15.05
C VAL A 158 -6.24 7.79 14.53
N MET A 159 -6.38 7.34 13.29
CA MET A 159 -7.67 6.99 12.70
C MET A 159 -7.76 5.48 12.58
N LEU A 160 -8.81 4.90 13.16
CA LEU A 160 -9.16 3.50 12.99
C LEU A 160 -10.35 3.43 12.04
N GLU A 161 -10.17 2.78 10.90
CA GLU A 161 -11.27 2.40 10.01
C GLU A 161 -11.69 0.97 10.32
N LEU A 162 -12.98 0.80 10.58
CA LEU A 162 -13.58 -0.48 10.95
C LEU A 162 -14.16 -1.18 9.72
N PHE A 163 -13.98 -2.49 9.65
CA PHE A 163 -14.44 -3.31 8.54
C PHE A 163 -15.21 -4.52 9.05
N GLU A 164 -16.35 -4.77 8.42
CA GLU A 164 -17.01 -6.06 8.42
C GLU A 164 -16.55 -6.82 7.17
N GLU A 165 -15.75 -7.88 7.36
CA GLU A 165 -14.99 -8.53 6.29
C GLU A 165 -14.10 -7.55 5.49
N LYS A 166 -14.60 -7.02 4.38
CA LYS A 166 -13.90 -6.06 3.50
C LYS A 166 -14.67 -4.76 3.32
N THR A 167 -15.83 -4.63 3.95
CA THR A 167 -16.72 -3.47 3.80
C THR A 167 -16.45 -2.49 4.94
N PRO A 168 -16.13 -1.22 4.65
CA PRO A 168 -16.01 -0.20 5.69
C PRO A 168 -17.38 0.01 6.36
N VAL A 169 -17.42 -0.05 7.70
CA VAL A 169 -18.65 0.13 8.49
C VAL A 169 -18.61 1.34 9.41
N GLY A 170 -17.42 1.92 9.64
CA GLY A 170 -17.26 3.09 10.47
C GLY A 170 -15.81 3.50 10.65
N ASN A 171 -15.60 4.59 11.39
CA ASN A 171 -14.28 5.02 11.80
C ASN A 171 -14.36 5.70 13.17
N LEU A 172 -13.23 5.72 13.85
CA LEU A 172 -13.03 6.48 15.08
C LEU A 172 -11.63 7.09 15.07
N SER A 173 -11.45 8.16 15.81
CA SER A 173 -10.18 8.86 15.91
C SER A 173 -9.79 9.13 17.36
N ILE A 174 -8.49 9.01 17.64
CA ILE A 174 -7.90 9.20 18.96
C ILE A 174 -6.68 10.08 18.79
N ASP A 175 -6.55 11.10 19.62
CA ASP A 175 -5.37 11.95 19.64
C ASP A 175 -4.33 11.38 20.61
N ILE A 176 -3.09 11.27 20.15
CA ILE A 176 -1.96 10.75 20.91
C ILE A 176 -0.72 11.62 20.68
N THR A 177 0.34 11.36 21.43
CA THR A 177 1.66 11.96 21.21
C THR A 177 2.67 10.90 20.79
N LEU A 178 3.26 11.06 19.60
CA LEU A 178 4.43 10.28 19.17
C LEU A 178 5.69 10.95 19.72
N ARG A 179 6.54 10.18 20.38
CA ARG A 179 7.84 10.64 20.90
C ARG A 179 8.99 10.02 20.12
N VAL A 180 9.90 10.83 19.63
CA VAL A 180 11.17 10.40 19.03
C VAL A 180 12.29 10.72 20.00
N LEU A 181 13.00 9.69 20.43
CA LEU A 181 14.11 9.81 21.38
C LEU A 181 15.42 10.02 20.62
N GLU A 182 16.31 10.82 21.20
CA GLU A 182 17.69 10.93 20.70
C GLU A 182 18.40 9.59 20.81
N GLU A 183 19.25 9.29 19.82
CA GLU A 183 20.13 8.12 19.88
C GLU A 183 21.09 8.27 21.08
N LYS A 184 21.06 7.29 21.97
CA LYS A 184 22.02 7.27 23.10
C LYS A 184 23.41 7.00 22.55
N GLN A 185 24.29 8.00 22.65
CA GLN A 185 25.72 7.86 22.39
C GLN A 185 26.38 6.90 23.37
#